data_a48bffd0661bb36a0d3f5fd116b28ed9
#
_entry.id   a48bffd0661bb36a0d3f5fd116b28ed9
#
_cell.length_a   1.000
_cell.length_b   1.000
_cell.length_c   1.000
_cell.angle_alpha   90.00
_cell.angle_beta   90.00
_cell.angle_gamma   90.00
#
_symmetry.space_group_name_H-M   'P 1'
#
loop_
_entity.id
_entity.type
_entity.pdbx_description
1 polymer ?
#
loop_
_entity_poly.entity_id
_entity_poly.type
_entity_poly.pdbx_seq_one_letter_code
_entity_poly.pdbx_strand_id
1 'polypeptide(L)'
;TDHGGEPGPSVQSSATVVGEDHPMTDLSAVRNQRVYQVDNLEEPGTKTNVELDELERGYEYGRTAVHISESDMNVVKLETEQSLQLVGFVKAEEFERYLPLSRSNFIVPQKANQPAQLGLSSFIHALYEADCYAVARMVTKDLKPPVLLLLVPRIELDWEALVDVE
;
A
#
# COMPACT_ATOMS: atom_id res chain seq x y z
N THR A 1 12.01 7.99 4.24
CA THR A 1 12.35 8.75 3.04
C THR A 1 11.67 8.09 1.86
N ASP A 2 10.52 8.66 1.56
CA ASP A 2 9.66 8.27 0.47
C ASP A 2 10.27 8.80 -0.83
N HIS A 3 10.83 7.93 -1.64
CA HIS A 3 11.19 8.24 -3.02
C HIS A 3 10.06 7.81 -3.95
N GLY A 4 8.94 8.51 -3.84
CA GLY A 4 7.92 8.54 -4.89
C GLY A 4 8.50 9.24 -6.12
N GLY A 5 9.12 8.49 -7.03
CA GLY A 5 9.51 9.02 -8.33
C GLY A 5 8.27 9.40 -9.12
N GLU A 6 8.04 10.71 -9.25
CA GLU A 6 7.05 11.22 -10.19
C GLU A 6 7.49 10.86 -11.62
N PRO A 7 6.60 10.35 -12.48
CA PRO A 7 6.91 10.13 -13.89
C PRO A 7 7.19 11.48 -14.53
N GLY A 8 8.43 11.69 -14.96
CA GLY A 8 8.82 12.89 -15.70
C GLY A 8 8.07 12.98 -17.02
N PRO A 9 7.56 14.16 -17.39
CA PRO A 9 6.78 14.33 -18.61
C PRO A 9 7.69 14.23 -19.83
N SER A 10 7.44 13.25 -20.68
CA SER A 10 8.03 13.19 -22.03
C SER A 10 7.35 14.13 -23.02
N VAL A 11 6.61 15.13 -22.54
CA VAL A 11 5.87 16.09 -23.36
C VAL A 11 6.47 17.49 -23.17
N GLN A 12 6.99 18.09 -24.23
CA GLN A 12 7.46 19.47 -24.21
C GLN A 12 6.27 20.41 -24.01
N SER A 13 6.19 21.11 -22.89
CA SER A 13 5.22 22.16 -22.65
C SER A 13 5.67 23.48 -23.28
N SER A 14 5.01 23.93 -24.32
CA SER A 14 5.14 25.30 -24.81
C SER A 14 4.07 26.16 -24.14
N ALA A 15 4.48 27.13 -23.34
CA ALA A 15 3.59 28.15 -22.82
C ALA A 15 3.37 29.22 -23.86
N THR A 16 2.16 29.35 -24.40
CA THR A 16 1.77 30.45 -25.25
C THR A 16 1.06 31.51 -24.40
N VAL A 17 1.67 32.66 -24.23
CA VAL A 17 1.04 33.83 -23.60
C VAL A 17 0.25 34.55 -24.71
N VAL A 18 -1.07 34.47 -24.64
CA VAL A 18 -1.96 35.33 -25.44
C VAL A 18 -2.30 36.54 -24.59
N GLY A 19 -1.72 37.68 -24.95
CA GLY A 19 -2.08 38.95 -24.38
C GLY A 19 -3.20 39.58 -25.22
N GLU A 20 -4.41 39.67 -24.66
CA GLU A 20 -5.42 40.61 -25.12
C GLU A 20 -5.60 41.70 -24.08
N ASP A 21 -5.51 42.96 -24.53
CA ASP A 21 -5.74 44.16 -23.72
C ASP A 21 -7.19 44.23 -23.24
N HIS A 22 -7.44 43.85 -21.99
CA HIS A 22 -8.67 44.17 -21.29
C HIS A 22 -8.42 45.09 -20.10
N PRO A 23 -9.35 46.02 -19.81
CA PRO A 23 -9.18 47.00 -18.73
C PRO A 23 -9.14 46.30 -17.36
N MET A 24 -8.23 46.77 -16.51
CA MET A 24 -7.81 46.27 -15.22
C MET A 24 -8.94 46.20 -14.15
N THR A 25 -9.99 45.43 -14.35
CA THR A 25 -11.01 45.23 -13.34
C THR A 25 -11.28 43.75 -13.01
N ASP A 26 -10.62 42.83 -13.66
CA ASP A 26 -10.80 41.41 -13.38
C ASP A 26 -9.46 40.78 -12.91
N LEU A 27 -9.32 40.69 -11.59
CA LEU A 27 -8.26 39.90 -10.94
C LEU A 27 -8.56 38.40 -11.11
N SER A 28 -8.75 37.95 -12.33
CA SER A 28 -8.83 36.52 -12.60
C SER A 28 -7.46 35.90 -12.33
N ALA A 29 -7.45 34.94 -11.39
CA ALA A 29 -6.23 34.21 -11.06
C ALA A 29 -5.63 33.58 -12.33
N VAL A 30 -4.38 33.92 -12.64
CA VAL A 30 -3.63 33.30 -13.73
C VAL A 30 -3.53 31.81 -13.44
N ARG A 31 -4.26 30.99 -14.18
CA ARG A 31 -4.17 29.53 -14.09
C ARG A 31 -3.14 29.04 -15.08
N ASN A 32 -2.09 28.39 -14.59
CA ASN A 32 -1.19 27.62 -15.44
C ASN A 32 -1.96 26.39 -15.96
N GLN A 33 -2.28 26.39 -17.23
CA GLN A 33 -2.91 25.26 -17.89
C GLN A 33 -1.83 24.54 -18.73
N ARG A 34 -1.63 23.25 -18.48
CA ARG A 34 -0.76 22.41 -19.31
C ARG A 34 -1.54 21.96 -20.53
N VAL A 35 -0.99 22.13 -21.71
CA VAL A 35 -1.54 21.60 -22.96
C VAL A 35 -0.71 20.37 -23.34
N TYR A 36 -1.38 19.25 -23.53
CA TYR A 36 -0.75 18.02 -24.00
C TYR A 36 -0.94 17.91 -25.49
N GLN A 37 0.13 17.56 -26.21
CA GLN A 37 0.13 17.43 -27.65
C GLN A 37 0.73 16.08 -28.06
N VAL A 38 0.10 15.42 -29.00
CA VAL A 38 0.56 14.18 -29.61
C VAL A 38 0.82 14.43 -31.10
N ASP A 39 1.90 13.86 -31.62
CA ASP A 39 2.20 13.93 -33.05
C ASP A 39 1.14 13.16 -33.84
N ASN A 40 0.56 13.81 -34.85
CA ASN A 40 -0.43 13.18 -35.70
C ASN A 40 0.25 12.15 -36.62
N LEU A 41 -0.17 10.90 -36.54
CA LEU A 41 0.38 9.81 -37.35
C LEU A 41 -0.05 9.90 -38.82
N GLU A 42 -1.18 10.57 -39.12
CA GLU A 42 -1.69 10.72 -40.48
C GLU A 42 -1.01 11.90 -41.25
N GLU A 43 -0.60 12.92 -40.52
CA GLU A 43 0.09 14.10 -41.11
C GLU A 43 1.41 14.38 -40.37
N PRO A 44 2.55 13.93 -40.88
CA PRO A 44 3.86 14.14 -40.26
C PRO A 44 4.17 15.62 -40.06
N GLY A 45 4.37 16.02 -38.80
CA GLY A 45 4.69 17.41 -38.44
C GLY A 45 3.51 18.22 -37.87
N THR A 46 2.31 17.67 -37.88
CA THR A 46 1.14 18.27 -37.24
C THR A 46 0.94 17.71 -35.84
N LYS A 47 0.66 18.57 -34.87
CA LYS A 47 0.37 18.17 -33.47
C LYS A 47 -1.09 18.35 -33.17
N THR A 48 -1.69 17.33 -32.58
CA THR A 48 -3.07 17.37 -32.11
C THR A 48 -3.08 17.59 -30.60
N ASN A 49 -3.93 18.50 -30.12
CA ASN A 49 -4.12 18.72 -28.69
C ASN A 49 -4.98 17.58 -28.11
N VAL A 50 -4.52 17.04 -27.00
CA VAL A 50 -5.21 15.96 -26.27
C VAL A 50 -5.65 16.49 -24.92
N GLU A 51 -6.88 16.22 -24.52
CA GLU A 51 -7.37 16.61 -23.21
C GLU A 51 -6.81 15.68 -22.12
N LEU A 52 -6.74 16.19 -20.89
CA LEU A 52 -6.18 15.43 -19.76
C LEU A 52 -6.95 14.13 -19.48
N ASP A 53 -8.26 14.14 -19.73
CA ASP A 53 -9.14 13.00 -19.51
C ASP A 53 -8.95 11.88 -20.56
N GLU A 54 -8.34 12.22 -21.70
CA GLU A 54 -8.00 11.25 -22.75
C GLU A 54 -6.62 10.61 -22.54
N LEU A 55 -5.85 11.13 -21.57
CA LEU A 55 -4.52 10.60 -21.27
C LEU A 55 -4.62 9.37 -20.37
N GLU A 56 -4.10 8.28 -20.87
CA GLU A 56 -3.96 7.06 -20.08
C GLU A 56 -2.67 7.08 -19.26
N ARG A 57 -2.68 6.41 -18.11
CA ARG A 57 -1.49 6.30 -17.27
C ARG A 57 -0.51 5.30 -17.85
N GLY A 58 0.74 5.72 -18.00
CA GLY A 58 1.85 4.86 -18.41
C GLY A 58 2.92 4.77 -17.33
N TYR A 59 3.63 3.66 -17.33
CA TYR A 59 4.81 3.44 -16.48
C TYR A 59 6.06 3.70 -17.30
N GLU A 60 6.99 4.48 -16.71
CA GLU A 60 8.26 4.76 -17.36
C GLU A 60 9.19 3.55 -17.23
N TYR A 61 9.68 3.07 -18.37
CA TYR A 61 10.70 2.04 -18.45
C TYR A 61 11.85 2.54 -19.33
N GLY A 62 12.87 3.09 -18.70
CA GLY A 62 13.96 3.76 -19.40
C GLY A 62 13.49 5.02 -20.11
N ARG A 63 13.49 5.02 -21.46
CA ARG A 63 12.99 6.11 -22.30
C ARG A 63 11.61 5.86 -22.91
N THR A 64 11.01 4.75 -22.57
CA THR A 64 9.72 4.32 -23.13
C THR A 64 8.67 4.34 -22.05
N ALA A 65 7.50 4.92 -22.33
CA ALA A 65 6.32 4.79 -21.49
C ALA A 65 5.55 3.54 -21.93
N VAL A 66 5.29 2.65 -20.97
CA VAL A 66 4.50 1.42 -21.18
C VAL A 66 3.12 1.63 -20.58
N HIS A 67 2.10 1.54 -21.41
CA HIS A 67 0.72 1.55 -20.95
C HIS A 67 0.34 0.16 -20.43
N ILE A 68 -0.29 0.14 -19.23
CA ILE A 68 -0.88 -1.06 -18.66
C ILE A 68 -2.36 -0.76 -18.44
N SER A 69 -3.23 -1.51 -19.09
CA SER A 69 -4.67 -1.30 -18.99
C SER A 69 -5.19 -1.57 -17.56
N GLU A 70 -6.31 -0.95 -17.19
CA GLU A 70 -6.93 -1.20 -15.88
C GLU A 70 -7.36 -2.66 -15.71
N SER A 71 -7.74 -3.33 -16.81
CA SER A 71 -8.07 -4.76 -16.80
C SER A 71 -6.86 -5.61 -16.40
N ASP A 72 -5.68 -5.31 -16.94
CA ASP A 72 -4.45 -6.03 -16.61
C ASP A 72 -4.00 -5.75 -15.17
N MET A 73 -4.15 -4.50 -14.72
CA MET A 73 -3.90 -4.12 -13.34
C MET A 73 -4.84 -4.84 -12.36
N ASN A 74 -6.10 -5.05 -12.74
CA ASN A 74 -7.06 -5.75 -11.89
C ASN A 74 -6.74 -7.25 -11.76
N VAL A 75 -6.21 -7.88 -12.81
CA VAL A 75 -5.77 -9.29 -12.76
C VAL A 75 -4.62 -9.48 -11.75
N VAL A 76 -3.76 -8.48 -11.58
CA VAL A 76 -2.61 -8.54 -10.65
C VAL A 76 -3.00 -8.12 -9.23
N LYS A 77 -4.14 -7.44 -9.03
CA LYS A 77 -4.59 -7.07 -7.69
C LYS A 77 -4.93 -8.30 -6.88
N LEU A 78 -4.24 -8.44 -5.76
CA LEU A 78 -4.54 -9.47 -4.79
C LEU A 78 -5.83 -9.08 -4.04
N GLU A 79 -6.92 -9.82 -4.28
CA GLU A 79 -8.15 -9.68 -3.52
C GLU A 79 -7.98 -10.39 -2.18
N THR A 80 -7.84 -9.62 -1.12
CA THR A 80 -7.69 -10.12 0.23
C THR A 80 -8.72 -9.49 1.15
N GLU A 81 -9.27 -10.30 2.04
CA GLU A 81 -10.16 -9.85 3.11
C GLU A 81 -9.39 -9.71 4.42
N GLN A 82 -9.82 -8.77 5.26
CA GLN A 82 -9.26 -8.60 6.60
C GLN A 82 -9.39 -9.88 7.41
N SER A 83 -8.28 -10.45 7.82
CA SER A 83 -8.26 -11.72 8.55
C SER A 83 -6.99 -11.94 9.35
N LEU A 84 -7.09 -12.75 10.39
CA LEU A 84 -5.97 -13.31 11.12
C LEU A 84 -6.14 -14.83 11.14
N GLN A 85 -5.23 -15.55 10.52
CA GLN A 85 -5.29 -17.00 10.36
C GLN A 85 -4.03 -17.63 10.89
N LEU A 86 -4.17 -18.66 11.73
CA LEU A 86 -3.04 -19.48 12.17
C LEU A 86 -2.59 -20.39 11.03
N VAL A 87 -1.30 -20.36 10.74
CA VAL A 87 -0.67 -21.18 9.70
C VAL A 87 -0.01 -22.41 10.28
N GLY A 88 0.64 -22.27 11.44
CA GLY A 88 1.37 -23.35 12.07
C GLY A 88 2.04 -22.94 13.37
N PHE A 89 2.90 -23.82 13.86
CA PHE A 89 3.65 -23.62 15.11
C PHE A 89 5.12 -23.94 14.86
N VAL A 90 5.99 -23.18 15.53
CA VAL A 90 7.44 -23.33 15.49
C VAL A 90 7.95 -23.41 16.92
N LYS A 91 8.91 -24.28 17.20
CA LYS A 91 9.53 -24.34 18.53
C LYS A 91 10.32 -23.07 18.81
N ALA A 92 10.27 -22.61 20.07
CA ALA A 92 10.98 -21.41 20.49
C ALA A 92 12.50 -21.48 20.23
N GLU A 93 13.09 -22.69 20.35
CA GLU A 93 14.51 -22.94 20.09
C GLU A 93 14.92 -22.77 18.63
N GLU A 94 13.99 -23.02 17.69
CA GLU A 94 14.24 -22.92 16.25
C GLU A 94 14.15 -21.51 15.72
N PHE A 95 13.60 -20.60 16.52
CA PHE A 95 13.40 -19.21 16.12
C PHE A 95 14.58 -18.32 16.52
N GLU A 96 15.24 -17.75 15.54
CA GLU A 96 16.39 -16.87 15.75
C GLU A 96 15.94 -15.43 15.93
N ARG A 97 16.42 -14.76 16.99
CA ARG A 97 15.98 -13.44 17.43
C ARG A 97 16.25 -12.30 16.43
N TYR A 98 17.05 -12.52 15.41
CA TYR A 98 17.34 -11.50 14.40
C TYR A 98 16.37 -11.51 13.21
N LEU A 99 15.47 -12.48 13.13
CA LEU A 99 14.47 -12.56 12.06
C LEU A 99 13.40 -11.48 12.12
N PRO A 100 12.93 -11.04 13.32
CA PRO A 100 11.99 -9.94 13.40
C PRO A 100 12.64 -8.60 13.00
N LEU A 101 12.09 -7.96 11.99
CA LEU A 101 12.66 -6.72 11.42
C LEU A 101 11.78 -5.49 11.62
N SER A 102 10.54 -5.68 12.12
CA SER A 102 9.54 -4.63 12.15
C SER A 102 9.02 -4.36 13.58
N ARG A 103 7.84 -3.85 13.67
CA ARG A 103 7.20 -3.47 14.94
C ARG A 103 6.65 -4.71 15.64
N SER A 104 6.62 -4.64 16.95
CA SER A 104 5.86 -5.58 17.78
C SER A 104 4.62 -4.89 18.35
N ASN A 105 3.49 -5.57 18.35
CA ASN A 105 2.26 -5.10 18.96
C ASN A 105 1.74 -6.16 19.95
N PHE A 106 0.80 -5.77 20.79
CA PHE A 106 0.13 -6.67 21.71
C PHE A 106 -1.25 -7.06 21.19
N ILE A 107 -1.51 -8.34 21.10
CA ILE A 107 -2.84 -8.87 20.83
C ILE A 107 -3.50 -9.16 22.17
N VAL A 108 -4.58 -8.44 22.43
CA VAL A 108 -5.36 -8.54 23.66
C VAL A 108 -6.82 -8.86 23.33
N PRO A 109 -7.54 -9.54 24.22
CA PRO A 109 -8.93 -9.86 23.97
C PRO A 109 -9.81 -8.62 24.00
N GLN A 110 -10.89 -8.64 23.25
CA GLN A 110 -11.87 -7.56 23.26
C GLN A 110 -12.49 -7.41 24.65
N LYS A 111 -12.57 -6.18 25.14
CA LYS A 111 -13.23 -5.86 26.42
C LYS A 111 -14.69 -6.33 26.40
N ALA A 112 -15.16 -6.88 27.51
CA ALA A 112 -16.51 -7.41 27.67
C ALA A 112 -16.87 -8.68 26.85
N ASN A 113 -15.90 -9.35 26.24
CA ASN A 113 -16.10 -10.62 25.56
C ASN A 113 -15.41 -11.73 26.37
N GLN A 114 -16.12 -12.31 27.34
CA GLN A 114 -15.60 -13.37 28.19
C GLN A 114 -15.11 -14.61 27.43
N PRO A 115 -15.86 -15.16 26.44
CA PRO A 115 -15.36 -16.27 25.64
C PRO A 115 -14.04 -16.00 24.94
N ALA A 116 -13.86 -14.79 24.39
CA ALA A 116 -12.62 -14.39 23.76
C ALA A 116 -11.46 -14.27 24.76
N GLN A 117 -11.73 -13.78 25.96
CA GLN A 117 -10.73 -13.70 27.02
C GLN A 117 -10.24 -15.09 27.44
N LEU A 118 -11.18 -16.02 27.72
CA LEU A 118 -10.84 -17.38 28.08
C LEU A 118 -10.12 -18.12 26.95
N GLY A 119 -10.59 -17.96 25.72
CA GLY A 119 -9.95 -18.58 24.55
C GLY A 119 -8.52 -18.10 24.33
N LEU A 120 -8.29 -16.78 24.40
CA LEU A 120 -6.95 -16.22 24.24
C LEU A 120 -6.02 -16.64 25.39
N SER A 121 -6.50 -16.58 26.63
CA SER A 121 -5.76 -17.04 27.82
C SER A 121 -5.34 -18.50 27.68
N SER A 122 -6.28 -19.38 27.36
CA SER A 122 -5.99 -20.80 27.16
C SER A 122 -4.95 -21.02 26.02
N PHE A 123 -5.05 -20.25 24.97
CA PHE A 123 -4.10 -20.34 23.85
C PHE A 123 -2.70 -19.87 24.25
N ILE A 124 -2.59 -18.76 24.99
CA ILE A 124 -1.33 -18.23 25.51
C ILE A 124 -0.65 -19.28 26.42
N HIS A 125 -1.40 -19.85 27.37
CA HIS A 125 -0.87 -20.88 28.27
C HIS A 125 -0.43 -22.13 27.52
N ALA A 126 -1.22 -22.59 26.55
CA ALA A 126 -0.85 -23.75 25.74
C ALA A 126 0.44 -23.54 24.92
N LEU A 127 0.62 -22.38 24.35
CA LEU A 127 1.87 -22.03 23.65
C LEU A 127 3.07 -21.97 24.60
N TYR A 128 2.85 -21.41 25.79
CA TYR A 128 3.88 -21.31 26.81
C TYR A 128 4.30 -22.67 27.36
N GLU A 129 3.35 -23.56 27.66
CA GLU A 129 3.63 -24.94 28.13
C GLU A 129 4.30 -25.79 27.06
N ALA A 130 3.93 -25.60 25.79
CA ALA A 130 4.52 -26.33 24.66
C ALA A 130 5.88 -25.77 24.21
N ASP A 131 6.34 -24.63 24.77
CA ASP A 131 7.52 -23.88 24.35
C ASP A 131 7.55 -23.62 22.82
N CYS A 132 6.41 -23.17 22.31
CA CYS A 132 6.18 -22.93 20.90
C CYS A 132 5.68 -21.51 20.64
N TYR A 133 5.98 -21.01 19.45
CA TYR A 133 5.39 -19.80 18.90
C TYR A 133 4.41 -20.17 17.80
N ALA A 134 3.35 -19.39 17.63
CA ALA A 134 2.42 -19.59 16.56
C ALA A 134 2.76 -18.68 15.38
N VAL A 135 2.72 -19.23 14.17
CA VAL A 135 2.87 -18.45 12.93
C VAL A 135 1.47 -18.14 12.42
N ALA A 136 1.21 -16.87 12.21
CA ALA A 136 -0.07 -16.40 11.71
C ALA A 136 0.10 -15.58 10.41
N ARG A 137 -0.92 -15.64 9.58
CA ARG A 137 -1.07 -14.79 8.41
C ARG A 137 -2.10 -13.72 8.74
N MET A 138 -1.71 -12.46 8.66
CA MET A 138 -2.59 -11.33 8.94
C MET A 138 -2.80 -10.47 7.70
N VAL A 139 -4.04 -10.07 7.48
CA VAL A 139 -4.44 -9.02 6.56
C VAL A 139 -5.08 -7.92 7.36
N THR A 140 -4.44 -6.77 7.47
CA THR A 140 -4.88 -5.66 8.33
C THR A 140 -6.11 -4.94 7.80
N LYS A 141 -6.28 -4.89 6.49
CA LYS A 141 -7.42 -4.28 5.78
C LYS A 141 -7.62 -5.00 4.46
N ASP A 142 -8.84 -4.92 3.94
CA ASP A 142 -9.16 -5.44 2.62
C ASP A 142 -8.25 -4.86 1.54
N LEU A 143 -7.90 -5.68 0.57
CA LEU A 143 -7.01 -5.35 -0.56
C LEU A 143 -5.57 -4.99 -0.15
N LYS A 144 -5.15 -5.30 1.08
CA LYS A 144 -3.76 -5.17 1.50
C LYS A 144 -3.01 -6.50 1.36
N PRO A 145 -1.71 -6.45 1.07
CA PRO A 145 -0.92 -7.68 1.05
C PRO A 145 -0.92 -8.36 2.42
N PRO A 146 -0.98 -9.69 2.45
CA PRO A 146 -0.87 -10.45 3.69
C PRO A 146 0.53 -10.35 4.26
N VAL A 147 0.62 -10.30 5.58
CA VAL A 147 1.87 -10.30 6.34
C VAL A 147 1.93 -11.56 7.21
N LEU A 148 3.09 -12.16 7.31
CA LEU A 148 3.34 -13.25 8.25
C LEU A 148 3.77 -12.67 9.59
N LEU A 149 3.13 -13.12 10.64
CA LEU A 149 3.42 -12.72 12.01
C LEU A 149 3.83 -13.94 12.84
N LEU A 150 4.76 -13.72 13.74
CA LEU A 150 5.05 -14.65 14.79
C LEU A 150 4.32 -14.20 16.07
N LEU A 151 3.54 -15.08 16.65
CA LEU A 151 2.80 -14.84 17.89
C LEU A 151 3.54 -15.48 19.05
N VAL A 152 4.13 -14.64 19.89
CA VAL A 152 4.92 -15.05 21.05
C VAL A 152 4.08 -14.91 22.31
N PRO A 153 3.90 -15.97 23.12
CA PRO A 153 3.21 -15.87 24.40
C PRO A 153 4.02 -15.04 25.39
N ARG A 154 3.36 -14.06 26.02
CA ARG A 154 3.93 -13.26 27.09
C ARG A 154 3.04 -13.37 28.32
N ILE A 155 3.59 -13.89 29.41
CA ILE A 155 2.89 -14.04 30.69
C ILE A 155 3.71 -13.30 31.73
N GLU A 156 3.08 -12.35 32.41
CA GLU A 156 3.62 -11.62 33.56
C GLU A 156 2.68 -11.76 34.75
N LEU A 157 3.09 -11.26 35.92
CA LEU A 157 2.34 -11.46 37.18
C LEU A 157 0.90 -10.92 37.12
N ASP A 158 0.69 -9.81 36.44
CA ASP A 158 -0.58 -9.08 36.42
C ASP A 158 -1.28 -9.06 35.07
N TRP A 159 -0.64 -9.58 34.01
CA TRP A 159 -1.22 -9.57 32.66
C TRP A 159 -0.61 -10.61 31.73
N GLU A 160 -1.38 -10.98 30.75
CA GLU A 160 -0.99 -11.89 29.69
C GLU A 160 -1.40 -11.34 28.33
N ALA A 161 -0.60 -11.56 27.32
CA ALA A 161 -0.87 -11.16 25.93
C ALA A 161 -0.09 -12.03 24.94
N LEU A 162 -0.52 -12.00 23.68
CA LEU A 162 0.34 -12.41 22.57
C LEU A 162 1.08 -11.19 22.04
N VAL A 163 2.36 -11.33 21.81
CA VAL A 163 3.17 -10.33 21.11
C VAL A 163 3.27 -10.77 19.67
N ASP A 164 2.78 -9.94 18.75
CA ASP A 164 3.00 -10.15 17.32
C ASP A 164 4.33 -9.50 16.91
N VAL A 165 5.08 -10.25 16.13
CA VAL A 165 6.37 -9.81 15.60
C VAL A 165 6.37 -10.08 14.11
N GLU A 166 6.61 -9.05 13.31
CA GLU A 166 6.66 -9.07 11.86
C GLU A 166 8.09 -9.24 11.33
#